data_39d433896f42d2fe9f59c81466eece90
#
_entry.id   39d433896f42d2fe9f59c81466eece90
#
_cell.length_a   1.000
_cell.length_b   1.000
_cell.length_c   1.000
_cell.angle_alpha   90.00
_cell.angle_beta   90.00
_cell.angle_gamma   90.00
#
_symmetry.space_group_name_H-M   'P 1'
#
loop_
_entity.id
_entity.type
_entity.pdbx_description
1 polymer ?
#
loop_
_entity_poly.entity_id
_entity_poly.type
_entity_poly.pdbx_seq_one_letter_code
_entity_poly.pdbx_strand_id
1 'polypeptide(L)'
;FRVNKEAVHLLEFIDGTRNLAEIKEIMQNRYNIVSEYVNNTIKTMESAHIITKVNKNHNILSKDELQRYSRQINYFGEFLESEEKGIEAQKNIINSTIIIFGIGAVGGSIAIELAMAGVGKIILYDFDKVEVSDACRHMYFKEKYINANKTVALKKELEKINKNIKVEI
;
A
#
# COMPACT_ATOMS: atom_id res chain seq x y z
N PHE A 1 11.72 -11.66 -22.28
CA PHE A 1 10.50 -11.36 -23.02
C PHE A 1 10.90 -10.69 -24.35
N ARG A 2 10.62 -11.32 -25.49
CA ARG A 2 10.75 -10.65 -26.80
C ARG A 2 9.42 -9.97 -27.10
N VAL A 3 9.39 -8.66 -27.02
CA VAL A 3 8.23 -7.85 -27.40
C VAL A 3 8.39 -7.47 -28.86
N ASN A 4 7.40 -7.74 -29.71
CA ASN A 4 7.41 -7.30 -31.10
C ASN A 4 7.00 -5.81 -31.19
N LYS A 5 7.17 -5.18 -32.36
CA LYS A 5 6.88 -3.76 -32.58
C LYS A 5 5.41 -3.42 -32.28
N GLU A 6 4.49 -4.29 -32.65
CA GLU A 6 3.06 -4.11 -32.47
C GLU A 6 2.68 -4.07 -30.98
N ALA A 7 3.31 -4.93 -30.15
CA ALA A 7 3.10 -4.92 -28.72
C ALA A 7 3.70 -3.68 -28.03
N VAL A 8 4.82 -3.15 -28.56
CA VAL A 8 5.37 -1.87 -28.08
C VAL A 8 4.40 -0.72 -28.32
N HIS A 9 3.83 -0.61 -29.53
CA HIS A 9 2.82 0.40 -29.82
C HIS A 9 1.58 0.25 -28.93
N LEU A 10 1.16 -0.99 -28.64
CA LEU A 10 0.04 -1.24 -27.73
C LEU A 10 0.32 -0.71 -26.31
N LEU A 11 1.54 -0.91 -25.79
CA LEU A 11 1.93 -0.45 -24.46
C LEU A 11 1.87 1.09 -24.30
N GLU A 12 2.09 1.85 -25.38
CA GLU A 12 2.00 3.31 -25.37
C GLU A 12 0.59 3.82 -25.01
N PHE A 13 -0.44 3.01 -25.24
CA PHE A 13 -1.85 3.36 -25.00
C PHE A 13 -2.43 2.71 -23.74
N ILE A 14 -1.70 1.82 -23.09
CA ILE A 14 -2.09 1.18 -21.81
C ILE A 14 -1.60 2.03 -20.64
N ASP A 15 -2.16 3.23 -20.50
CA ASP A 15 -1.82 4.20 -19.46
C ASP A 15 -2.91 4.33 -18.37
N GLY A 16 -3.94 3.47 -18.42
CA GLY A 16 -5.09 3.48 -17.50
C GLY A 16 -6.13 4.57 -17.82
N THR A 17 -5.92 5.42 -18.84
CA THR A 17 -6.87 6.46 -19.23
C THR A 17 -7.91 5.97 -20.21
N ARG A 18 -7.60 4.92 -21.00
CA ARG A 18 -8.39 4.38 -22.11
C ARG A 18 -8.98 3.03 -21.78
N ASN A 19 -10.16 2.76 -22.31
CA ASN A 19 -10.75 1.42 -22.27
C ASN A 19 -10.28 0.57 -23.49
N LEU A 20 -10.56 -0.73 -23.41
CA LEU A 20 -10.13 -1.68 -24.45
C LEU A 20 -10.68 -1.38 -25.84
N ALA A 21 -11.91 -0.83 -25.93
CA ALA A 21 -12.53 -0.49 -27.22
C ALA A 21 -11.80 0.69 -27.87
N GLU A 22 -11.48 1.73 -27.12
CA GLU A 22 -10.70 2.88 -27.57
C GLU A 22 -9.29 2.48 -28.02
N ILE A 23 -8.64 1.59 -27.27
CA ILE A 23 -7.31 1.07 -27.63
C ILE A 23 -7.38 0.30 -28.96
N LYS A 24 -8.38 -0.57 -29.16
CA LYS A 24 -8.57 -1.31 -30.43
C LYS A 24 -8.77 -0.38 -31.60
N GLU A 25 -9.59 0.65 -31.43
CA GLU A 25 -9.85 1.64 -32.48
C GLU A 25 -8.56 2.40 -32.88
N ILE A 26 -7.77 2.82 -31.91
CA ILE A 26 -6.48 3.48 -32.16
C ILE A 26 -5.51 2.55 -32.88
N MET A 27 -5.40 1.29 -32.42
CA MET A 27 -4.48 0.30 -33.00
C MET A 27 -4.87 -0.02 -34.46
N GLN A 28 -6.18 -0.14 -34.75
CA GLN A 28 -6.66 -0.35 -36.11
C GLN A 28 -6.39 0.87 -37.02
N ASN A 29 -6.72 2.08 -36.55
CA ASN A 29 -6.64 3.31 -37.34
C ASN A 29 -5.22 3.78 -37.60
N ARG A 30 -4.32 3.65 -36.61
CA ARG A 30 -2.94 4.16 -36.72
C ARG A 30 -1.94 3.15 -37.23
N TYR A 31 -2.13 1.88 -36.89
CA TYR A 31 -1.10 0.84 -37.11
C TYR A 31 -1.65 -0.34 -37.94
N ASN A 32 -2.92 -0.28 -38.36
CA ASN A 32 -3.62 -1.35 -39.10
C ASN A 32 -3.55 -2.71 -38.38
N ILE A 33 -3.60 -2.69 -37.06
CA ILE A 33 -3.54 -3.87 -36.20
C ILE A 33 -4.96 -4.31 -35.85
N VAL A 34 -5.29 -5.55 -36.16
CA VAL A 34 -6.65 -6.10 -35.98
C VAL A 34 -6.99 -6.30 -34.50
N SER A 35 -8.28 -6.13 -34.17
CA SER A 35 -8.79 -6.24 -32.79
C SER A 35 -8.49 -7.58 -32.13
N GLU A 36 -8.41 -8.67 -32.90
CA GLU A 36 -8.08 -10.00 -32.39
C GLU A 36 -6.64 -10.06 -31.85
N TYR A 37 -5.68 -9.49 -32.55
CA TYR A 37 -4.31 -9.38 -32.11
C TYR A 37 -4.20 -8.59 -30.78
N VAL A 38 -4.91 -7.44 -30.70
CA VAL A 38 -4.94 -6.62 -29.48
C VAL A 38 -5.49 -7.43 -28.30
N ASN A 39 -6.59 -8.18 -28.49
CA ASN A 39 -7.17 -9.02 -27.45
C ASN A 39 -6.19 -10.10 -26.94
N ASN A 40 -5.56 -10.81 -27.88
CA ASN A 40 -4.64 -11.90 -27.53
C ASN A 40 -3.40 -11.37 -26.83
N THR A 41 -2.87 -10.23 -27.28
CA THR A 41 -1.71 -9.59 -26.65
C THR A 41 -2.03 -9.11 -25.25
N ILE A 42 -3.18 -8.44 -25.04
CA ILE A 42 -3.63 -8.01 -23.71
C ILE A 42 -3.81 -9.21 -22.77
N LYS A 43 -4.49 -10.28 -23.21
CA LYS A 43 -4.63 -11.49 -22.40
C LYS A 43 -3.28 -12.11 -22.01
N THR A 44 -2.33 -12.14 -22.94
CA THR A 44 -0.97 -12.63 -22.66
C THR A 44 -0.25 -11.75 -21.65
N MET A 45 -0.39 -10.43 -21.76
CA MET A 45 0.22 -9.50 -20.81
C MET A 45 -0.45 -9.56 -19.43
N GLU A 46 -1.77 -9.75 -19.36
CA GLU A 46 -2.51 -9.98 -18.12
C GLU A 46 -2.05 -11.28 -17.45
N SER A 47 -1.97 -12.40 -18.19
CA SER A 47 -1.52 -13.68 -17.64
C SER A 47 -0.04 -13.70 -17.24
N ALA A 48 0.77 -12.83 -17.83
CA ALA A 48 2.17 -12.62 -17.46
C ALA A 48 2.37 -11.55 -16.36
N HIS A 49 1.29 -11.02 -15.78
CA HIS A 49 1.29 -9.95 -14.76
C HIS A 49 2.04 -8.68 -15.18
N ILE A 50 2.12 -8.40 -16.50
CA ILE A 50 2.74 -7.18 -17.05
C ILE A 50 1.77 -6.00 -16.94
N ILE A 51 0.48 -6.25 -17.16
CA ILE A 51 -0.62 -5.28 -17.03
C ILE A 51 -1.72 -5.85 -16.15
N THR A 52 -2.49 -4.96 -15.53
CA THR A 52 -3.67 -5.32 -14.75
C THR A 52 -4.85 -4.44 -15.14
N LYS A 53 -6.07 -4.93 -14.92
CA LYS A 53 -7.30 -4.13 -15.13
C LYS A 53 -7.42 -3.10 -14.01
N VAL A 54 -7.56 -1.84 -14.38
CA VAL A 54 -7.86 -0.76 -13.43
C VAL A 54 -9.37 -0.59 -13.38
N ASN A 55 -9.96 -0.87 -12.23
CA ASN A 55 -11.36 -0.57 -11.98
C ASN A 55 -11.48 0.87 -11.41
N LYS A 56 -12.01 1.80 -12.21
CA LYS A 56 -12.12 3.23 -11.83
C LYS A 56 -13.15 3.51 -10.74
N ASN A 57 -13.93 2.52 -10.29
CA ASN A 57 -15.05 2.70 -9.37
C ASN A 57 -14.74 2.34 -7.91
N HIS A 58 -13.48 2.38 -7.49
CA HIS A 58 -13.13 2.09 -6.09
C HIS A 58 -13.31 3.32 -5.18
N ASN A 59 -14.50 3.44 -4.60
CA ASN A 59 -14.76 4.33 -3.46
C ASN A 59 -14.41 3.69 -2.10
N ILE A 60 -13.65 2.58 -2.10
CA ILE A 60 -13.29 1.82 -0.90
C ILE A 60 -12.21 2.56 -0.09
N LEU A 61 -11.24 3.12 -0.78
CA LEU A 61 -10.15 3.93 -0.23
C LEU A 61 -10.13 5.32 -0.88
N SER A 62 -9.71 6.33 -0.15
CA SER A 62 -9.44 7.66 -0.68
C SER A 62 -8.24 7.65 -1.65
N LYS A 63 -8.10 8.70 -2.47
CA LYS A 63 -6.96 8.85 -3.37
C LYS A 63 -5.62 8.85 -2.63
N ASP A 64 -5.57 9.51 -1.47
CA ASP A 64 -4.36 9.58 -0.65
C ASP A 64 -3.99 8.21 -0.06
N GLU A 65 -4.99 7.42 0.37
CA GLU A 65 -4.78 6.06 0.85
C GLU A 65 -4.31 5.13 -0.28
N LEU A 66 -4.91 5.22 -1.46
CA LEU A 66 -4.50 4.45 -2.63
C LEU A 66 -3.04 4.77 -3.02
N GLN A 67 -2.66 6.04 -3.01
CA GLN A 67 -1.29 6.46 -3.29
C GLN A 67 -0.32 5.99 -2.19
N ARG A 68 -0.67 6.21 -0.93
CA ARG A 68 0.17 5.86 0.23
C ARG A 68 0.46 4.37 0.29
N TYR A 69 -0.56 3.55 0.10
CA TYR A 69 -0.46 2.09 0.25
C TYR A 69 -0.32 1.35 -1.08
N SER A 70 -0.06 2.04 -2.19
CA SER A 70 -0.01 1.47 -3.54
C SER A 70 0.89 0.22 -3.64
N ARG A 71 2.09 0.26 -3.03
CA ARG A 71 3.01 -0.88 -3.06
C ARG A 71 2.47 -2.10 -2.31
N GLN A 72 1.84 -1.87 -1.18
CA GLN A 72 1.25 -2.92 -0.35
C GLN A 72 -0.02 -3.49 -1.00
N ILE A 73 -0.86 -2.63 -1.58
CA ILE A 73 -2.04 -3.03 -2.36
C ILE A 73 -1.63 -3.91 -3.54
N ASN A 74 -0.60 -3.51 -4.31
CA ASN A 74 -0.10 -4.31 -5.43
C ASN A 74 0.42 -5.67 -4.98
N TYR A 75 1.18 -5.70 -3.87
CA TYR A 75 1.65 -6.95 -3.28
C TYR A 75 0.50 -7.90 -2.91
N PHE A 76 -0.52 -7.39 -2.21
CA PHE A 76 -1.70 -8.19 -1.88
C PHE A 76 -2.48 -8.62 -3.13
N GLY A 77 -2.61 -7.71 -4.11
CA GLY A 77 -3.31 -7.99 -5.36
C GLY A 77 -2.68 -9.12 -6.15
N GLU A 78 -1.35 -9.23 -6.14
CA GLU A 78 -0.62 -10.31 -6.78
C GLU A 78 -0.91 -11.66 -6.12
N PHE A 79 -0.88 -11.73 -4.77
CA PHE A 79 -1.21 -12.96 -4.05
C PHE A 79 -2.69 -13.35 -4.12
N LEU A 80 -3.57 -12.37 -4.18
CA LEU A 80 -5.02 -12.59 -4.21
C LEU A 80 -5.57 -12.61 -5.64
N GLU A 81 -4.70 -12.52 -6.65
CA GLU A 81 -5.00 -12.55 -8.08
C GLU A 81 -6.01 -11.47 -8.52
N SER A 82 -6.11 -10.35 -7.79
CA SER A 82 -7.02 -9.26 -8.10
C SER A 82 -6.59 -7.97 -7.39
N GLU A 83 -6.50 -6.86 -8.13
CA GLU A 83 -6.28 -5.53 -7.56
C GLU A 83 -7.39 -5.14 -6.58
N GLU A 84 -8.64 -5.49 -6.88
CA GLU A 84 -9.80 -5.23 -6.00
C GLU A 84 -9.62 -5.89 -4.64
N LYS A 85 -9.23 -7.17 -4.64
CA LYS A 85 -8.95 -7.89 -3.39
C LYS A 85 -7.74 -7.30 -2.65
N GLY A 86 -6.76 -6.77 -3.36
CA GLY A 86 -5.63 -6.04 -2.77
C GLY A 86 -6.10 -4.78 -2.04
N ILE A 87 -7.01 -4.02 -2.64
CA ILE A 87 -7.63 -2.83 -2.04
C ILE A 87 -8.49 -3.21 -0.83
N GLU A 88 -9.28 -4.28 -0.92
CA GLU A 88 -10.08 -4.79 0.21
C GLU A 88 -9.20 -5.26 1.36
N ALA A 89 -8.09 -5.96 1.09
CA ALA A 89 -7.12 -6.37 2.10
C ALA A 89 -6.53 -5.15 2.82
N GLN A 90 -6.16 -4.11 2.09
CA GLN A 90 -5.69 -2.86 2.68
C GLN A 90 -6.78 -2.18 3.52
N LYS A 91 -8.03 -2.19 3.08
CA LYS A 91 -9.16 -1.65 3.84
C LYS A 91 -9.37 -2.41 5.15
N ASN A 92 -9.20 -3.72 5.15
CA ASN A 92 -9.28 -4.53 6.36
C ASN A 92 -8.18 -4.15 7.36
N ILE A 93 -6.96 -3.87 6.89
CA ILE A 93 -5.87 -3.37 7.74
C ILE A 93 -6.24 -2.00 8.34
N ILE A 94 -6.77 -1.08 7.54
CA ILE A 94 -7.20 0.24 8.01
C ILE A 94 -8.34 0.14 9.05
N ASN A 95 -9.20 -0.85 8.93
CA ASN A 95 -10.29 -1.07 9.87
C ASN A 95 -9.88 -1.89 11.10
N SER A 96 -8.65 -2.41 11.15
CA SER A 96 -8.18 -3.25 12.24
C SER A 96 -7.80 -2.46 13.49
N THR A 97 -7.90 -3.12 14.64
CA THR A 97 -7.41 -2.63 15.93
C THR A 97 -6.41 -3.62 16.48
N ILE A 98 -5.24 -3.15 16.86
CA ILE A 98 -4.16 -3.96 17.44
C ILE A 98 -3.87 -3.47 18.86
N ILE A 99 -3.69 -4.39 19.78
CA ILE A 99 -3.23 -4.10 21.14
C ILE A 99 -1.79 -4.60 21.28
N ILE A 100 -0.92 -3.77 21.79
CA ILE A 100 0.50 -4.10 22.02
C ILE A 100 0.81 -4.00 23.49
N PHE A 101 1.17 -5.12 24.08
CA PHE A 101 1.64 -5.21 25.48
C PHE A 101 3.17 -5.21 25.50
N GLY A 102 3.74 -4.20 26.16
CA GLY A 102 5.18 -3.97 26.20
C GLY A 102 5.71 -3.28 24.96
N ILE A 103 6.13 -2.04 25.09
CA ILE A 103 6.66 -1.20 24.01
C ILE A 103 8.16 -0.94 24.17
N GLY A 104 8.88 -1.99 24.58
CA GLY A 104 10.34 -2.04 24.48
C GLY A 104 10.78 -2.13 23.01
N ALA A 105 12.04 -2.53 22.78
CA ALA A 105 12.63 -2.55 21.43
C ALA A 105 11.76 -3.28 20.39
N VAL A 106 11.22 -4.45 20.73
CA VAL A 106 10.40 -5.25 19.79
C VAL A 106 9.00 -4.64 19.61
N GLY A 107 8.26 -4.44 20.72
CA GLY A 107 6.87 -3.96 20.64
C GLY A 107 6.76 -2.57 20.03
N GLY A 108 7.70 -1.69 20.34
CA GLY A 108 7.73 -0.35 19.73
C GLY A 108 8.07 -0.37 18.24
N SER A 109 9.00 -1.23 17.80
CA SER A 109 9.29 -1.40 16.38
C SER A 109 8.08 -1.95 15.62
N ILE A 110 7.42 -2.98 16.16
CA ILE A 110 6.18 -3.52 15.58
C ILE A 110 5.10 -2.43 15.48
N ALA A 111 4.93 -1.60 16.52
CA ALA A 111 3.96 -0.50 16.49
C ALA A 111 4.23 0.48 15.34
N ILE A 112 5.50 0.82 15.10
CA ILE A 112 5.91 1.70 14.00
C ILE A 112 5.57 1.07 12.64
N GLU A 113 5.93 -0.20 12.45
CA GLU A 113 5.66 -0.91 11.20
C GLU A 113 4.16 -1.05 10.92
N LEU A 114 3.36 -1.36 11.95
CA LEU A 114 1.90 -1.41 11.85
C LEU A 114 1.29 -0.04 11.50
N ALA A 115 1.80 1.04 12.08
CA ALA A 115 1.38 2.40 11.73
C ALA A 115 1.73 2.77 10.29
N MET A 116 2.92 2.36 9.82
CA MET A 116 3.34 2.53 8.41
C MET A 116 2.49 1.70 7.46
N ALA A 117 2.12 0.48 7.84
CA ALA A 117 1.25 -0.41 7.08
C ALA A 117 -0.21 0.07 7.03
N GLY A 118 -0.60 1.00 7.89
CA GLY A 118 -1.93 1.61 7.86
C GLY A 118 -2.95 0.96 8.78
N VAL A 119 -2.53 0.27 9.85
CA VAL A 119 -3.46 -0.18 10.91
C VAL A 119 -4.21 1.03 11.45
N GLY A 120 -5.55 0.95 11.48
CA GLY A 120 -6.38 2.09 11.83
C GLY A 120 -6.36 2.46 13.31
N LYS A 121 -6.20 1.48 14.19
CA LYS A 121 -6.13 1.72 15.64
C LYS A 121 -5.05 0.87 16.30
N ILE A 122 -4.20 1.51 17.09
CA ILE A 122 -3.22 0.84 17.97
C ILE A 122 -3.48 1.25 19.41
N ILE A 123 -3.55 0.27 20.30
CA ILE A 123 -3.66 0.46 21.74
C ILE A 123 -2.32 0.02 22.36
N LEU A 124 -1.66 0.93 23.04
CA LEU A 124 -0.36 0.69 23.66
C LEU A 124 -0.50 0.45 25.16
N TYR A 125 0.08 -0.62 25.67
CA TYR A 125 0.08 -0.98 27.08
C TYR A 125 1.51 -1.17 27.56
N ASP A 126 1.99 -0.23 28.39
CA ASP A 126 3.31 -0.27 29.02
C ASP A 126 3.28 0.68 30.22
N PHE A 127 3.94 0.32 31.30
CA PHE A 127 4.00 1.11 32.53
C PHE A 127 5.36 1.80 32.73
N ASP A 128 6.35 1.50 31.88
CA ASP A 128 7.69 2.05 31.95
C ASP A 128 7.76 3.51 31.50
N LYS A 129 8.80 4.19 32.00
CA LYS A 129 9.26 5.47 31.49
C LYS A 129 10.46 5.30 30.58
N VAL A 130 10.65 6.29 29.71
CA VAL A 130 11.82 6.35 28.84
C VAL A 130 13.05 6.69 29.68
N GLU A 131 14.07 5.86 29.57
CA GLU A 131 15.37 6.04 30.25
C GLU A 131 16.45 6.42 29.24
N VAL A 132 17.58 6.96 29.74
CA VAL A 132 18.75 7.26 28.88
C VAL A 132 19.27 6.00 28.19
N SER A 133 19.21 4.84 28.85
CA SER A 133 19.60 3.54 28.32
C SER A 133 18.72 3.05 27.17
N ASP A 134 17.52 3.61 26.98
CA ASP A 134 16.66 3.27 25.87
C ASP A 134 17.17 3.85 24.53
N ALA A 135 17.92 4.95 24.57
CA ALA A 135 18.41 5.62 23.36
C ALA A 135 19.36 4.77 22.50
N CYS A 136 20.05 3.79 23.10
CA CYS A 136 20.96 2.90 22.36
C CYS A 136 20.25 1.73 21.64
N ARG A 137 18.94 1.51 21.89
CA ARG A 137 18.20 0.34 21.41
C ARG A 137 16.79 0.63 20.88
N HIS A 138 16.33 1.87 20.99
CA HIS A 138 15.01 2.28 20.50
C HIS A 138 15.13 3.50 19.60
N MET A 139 14.97 3.32 18.29
CA MET A 139 15.07 4.40 17.29
C MET A 139 14.04 5.52 17.48
N TYR A 140 12.95 5.24 18.17
CA TYR A 140 11.81 6.13 18.36
C TYR A 140 11.83 6.90 19.67
N PHE A 141 12.63 6.50 20.68
CA PHE A 141 12.80 7.26 21.91
C PHE A 141 13.97 8.23 21.77
N LYS A 142 13.64 9.49 21.69
CA LYS A 142 14.58 10.60 21.61
C LYS A 142 14.86 11.16 23.00
N GLU A 143 15.99 11.81 23.20
CA GLU A 143 16.38 12.43 24.48
C GLU A 143 15.29 13.30 25.12
N LYS A 144 14.52 14.03 24.29
CA LYS A 144 13.39 14.86 24.77
C LYS A 144 12.26 14.07 25.45
N TYR A 145 12.26 12.74 25.35
CA TYR A 145 11.25 11.88 25.99
C TYR A 145 11.72 11.24 27.28
N ILE A 146 12.98 11.48 27.70
CA ILE A 146 13.50 10.96 28.96
C ILE A 146 12.56 11.36 30.12
N ASN A 147 12.23 10.39 30.98
CA ASN A 147 11.25 10.47 32.09
C ASN A 147 9.76 10.54 31.66
N ALA A 148 9.44 10.63 30.38
CA ALA A 148 8.05 10.49 29.91
C ALA A 148 7.63 9.00 29.92
N ASN A 149 6.34 8.73 30.06
CA ASN A 149 5.82 7.37 29.88
C ASN A 149 6.10 6.90 28.45
N LYS A 150 6.57 5.67 28.27
CA LYS A 150 6.87 5.08 26.96
C LYS A 150 5.67 5.13 26.01
N THR A 151 4.46 4.84 26.52
CA THR A 151 3.20 4.92 25.75
C THR A 151 2.96 6.32 25.19
N VAL A 152 3.16 7.37 26.02
CA VAL A 152 2.98 8.77 25.61
C VAL A 152 4.01 9.18 24.55
N ALA A 153 5.27 8.77 24.74
CA ALA A 153 6.35 9.07 23.81
C ALA A 153 6.12 8.41 22.46
N LEU A 154 5.80 7.11 22.44
CA LEU A 154 5.58 6.35 21.23
C LEU A 154 4.32 6.82 20.49
N LYS A 155 3.21 7.09 21.19
CA LYS A 155 2.00 7.66 20.57
C LYS A 155 2.32 8.88 19.71
N LYS A 156 3.10 9.83 20.24
CA LYS A 156 3.50 11.05 19.51
C LYS A 156 4.30 10.75 18.23
N GLU A 157 5.12 9.70 18.23
CA GLU A 157 5.88 9.33 17.04
C GLU A 157 4.99 8.58 16.03
N LEU A 158 4.08 7.71 16.46
CA LEU A 158 3.13 7.02 15.58
C LEU A 158 2.19 7.99 14.86
N GLU A 159 1.66 8.99 15.56
CA GLU A 159 0.78 10.02 14.98
C GLU A 159 1.50 10.91 13.94
N LYS A 160 2.83 11.05 14.03
CA LYS A 160 3.63 11.72 12.99
C LYS A 160 3.85 10.82 11.76
N ILE A 161 4.04 9.52 11.98
CA ILE A 161 4.24 8.54 10.91
C ILE A 161 2.98 8.41 10.08
N ASN A 162 1.83 8.31 10.76
CA ASN A 162 0.54 8.17 10.09
C ASN A 162 -0.52 9.02 10.82
N LYS A 163 -0.93 10.11 10.18
CA LYS A 163 -1.92 11.04 10.74
C LYS A 163 -3.34 10.46 10.82
N ASN A 164 -3.60 9.38 10.09
CA ASN A 164 -4.92 8.74 10.04
C ASN A 164 -5.08 7.63 11.10
N ILE A 165 -3.99 7.29 11.83
CA ILE A 165 -4.06 6.26 12.86
C ILE A 165 -4.64 6.82 14.16
N LYS A 166 -5.46 6.00 14.83
CA LYS A 166 -5.90 6.28 16.19
C LYS A 166 -5.00 5.54 17.20
N VAL A 167 -4.33 6.28 18.07
CA VAL A 167 -3.49 5.67 19.10
C VAL A 167 -4.10 5.92 20.49
N GLU A 168 -4.40 4.84 21.20
CA GLU A 168 -4.87 4.85 22.60
C GLU A 168 -3.75 4.32 23.54
N ILE A 169 -3.77 4.75 24.80
CA ILE A 169 -2.79 4.39 25.85
C ILE A 169 -3.50 4.14 27.16
#